data_92d3715434d6022f82a9213202c76d42
#
_entry.id   92d3715434d6022f82a9213202c76d42
#
_cell.length_a   1.000
_cell.length_b   1.000
_cell.length_c   1.000
_cell.angle_alpha   90.00
_cell.angle_beta   90.00
_cell.angle_gamma   90.00
#
_symmetry.space_group_name_H-M   'P 1'
#
loop_
_entity.id
_entity.type
_entity.pdbx_description
1 polymer ?
#
loop_
_entity_poly.entity_id
_entity_poly.type
_entity_poly.pdbx_seq_one_letter_code
_entity_poly.pdbx_strand_id
1 'polypeptide(L)'
;MIQEKLVISDTNILLDLISVDMLEDFFSLPCDFSTTDFVVSEIIQPAQIKAIEKYTKLKKLDIVSFSFEEIIEITDIHSKNTNNASITDCSVWYYAKKTGGRLLTGDGKLRKSAEGDNVKVSGILYIFDNLVEYEILEKDKAADLLEKLMQINMRLPRGECEKRILLWRNC
;
A
#
# COMPACT_ATOMS: atom_id res chain seq x y z
N MET A 1 11.86 17.61 8.02
CA MET A 1 11.26 17.02 6.81
C MET A 1 9.87 16.48 7.17
N ILE A 2 8.87 16.77 6.36
CA ILE A 2 7.55 16.14 6.55
C ILE A 2 7.69 14.70 6.08
N GLN A 3 7.52 13.75 6.98
CA GLN A 3 7.54 12.33 6.69
C GLN A 3 6.33 11.97 5.82
N GLU A 4 6.54 11.26 4.71
CA GLU A 4 5.42 10.87 3.84
C GLU A 4 4.51 9.88 4.57
N LYS A 5 3.21 10.10 4.49
CA LYS A 5 2.22 9.17 5.03
C LYS A 5 1.79 8.18 3.94
N LEU A 6 1.96 6.90 4.22
CA LEU A 6 1.51 5.80 3.37
C LEU A 6 0.27 5.15 3.98
N VAL A 7 -0.83 5.17 3.24
CA VAL A 7 -2.10 4.58 3.64
C VAL A 7 -2.28 3.26 2.90
N ILE A 8 -2.26 2.16 3.65
CA ILE A 8 -2.40 0.81 3.09
C ILE A 8 -3.89 0.51 2.90
N SER A 9 -4.33 0.40 1.65
CA SER A 9 -5.73 0.09 1.32
C SER A 9 -6.00 -1.39 1.19
N ASP A 10 -4.99 -2.13 0.77
CA ASP A 10 -5.13 -3.54 0.41
C ASP A 10 -4.04 -4.34 1.10
N THR A 11 -4.45 -5.26 1.95
CA THR A 11 -3.54 -6.18 2.64
C THR A 11 -2.85 -7.16 1.69
N ASN A 12 -3.26 -7.25 0.41
CA ASN A 12 -2.53 -8.01 -0.60
C ASN A 12 -1.12 -7.46 -0.83
N ILE A 13 -0.90 -6.15 -0.69
CA ILE A 13 0.45 -5.57 -0.69
C ILE A 13 1.30 -6.19 0.44
N LEU A 14 0.74 -6.37 1.63
CA LEU A 14 1.45 -7.02 2.73
C LEU A 14 1.73 -8.50 2.42
N LEU A 15 0.80 -9.21 1.78
CA LEU A 15 1.05 -10.59 1.35
C LEU A 15 2.15 -10.69 0.30
N ASP A 16 2.18 -9.79 -0.66
CA ASP A 16 3.24 -9.71 -1.65
C ASP A 16 4.61 -9.51 -0.97
N LEU A 17 4.70 -8.57 -0.04
CA LEU A 17 5.92 -8.32 0.73
C LEU A 17 6.33 -9.50 1.61
N ILE A 18 5.37 -10.16 2.24
CA ILE A 18 5.60 -11.38 3.03
C ILE A 18 6.15 -12.50 2.13
N SER A 19 5.59 -12.67 0.93
CA SER A 19 5.98 -13.74 0.02
C SER A 19 7.43 -13.68 -0.47
N VAL A 20 8.02 -12.49 -0.44
CA VAL A 20 9.42 -12.22 -0.81
C VAL A 20 10.28 -11.76 0.37
N ASP A 21 9.78 -11.91 1.60
CA ASP A 21 10.49 -11.59 2.86
C ASP A 21 10.98 -10.13 2.94
N MET A 22 10.16 -9.18 2.47
CA MET A 22 10.46 -7.74 2.44
C MET A 22 9.65 -6.90 3.44
N LEU A 23 8.86 -7.54 4.30
CA LEU A 23 7.95 -6.78 5.17
C LEU A 23 8.68 -5.92 6.19
N GLU A 24 9.79 -6.41 6.73
CA GLU A 24 10.62 -5.65 7.68
C GLU A 24 11.30 -4.47 6.99
N ASP A 25 11.84 -4.67 5.80
CA ASP A 25 12.44 -3.61 4.97
C ASP A 25 11.41 -2.52 4.67
N PHE A 26 10.18 -2.90 4.31
CA PHE A 26 9.07 -1.98 4.05
C PHE A 26 8.77 -1.08 5.25
N PHE A 27 8.62 -1.65 6.44
CA PHE A 27 8.38 -0.86 7.66
C PHE A 27 9.63 -0.16 8.21
N SER A 28 10.77 -0.29 7.54
CA SER A 28 12.01 0.48 7.81
C SER A 28 12.11 1.75 6.98
N LEU A 29 11.26 1.93 5.97
CA LEU A 29 11.19 3.19 5.24
C LEU A 29 10.86 4.37 6.18
N PRO A 30 11.42 5.56 5.93
CA PRO A 30 11.15 6.76 6.73
C PRO A 30 9.77 7.35 6.40
N CYS A 31 8.72 6.58 6.64
CA CYS A 31 7.33 6.92 6.35
C CYS A 31 6.46 6.67 7.57
N ASP A 32 5.31 7.35 7.63
CA ASP A 32 4.25 7.06 8.58
C ASP A 32 3.26 6.09 7.92
N PHE A 33 3.11 4.91 8.47
CA PHE A 33 2.24 3.88 7.92
C PHE A 33 0.90 3.86 8.64
N SER A 34 -0.18 3.84 7.87
CA SER A 34 -1.53 3.77 8.40
C SER A 34 -2.40 2.82 7.58
N THR A 35 -3.39 2.24 8.21
CA THR A 35 -4.54 1.59 7.57
C THR A 35 -5.78 1.92 8.37
N THR A 36 -6.97 1.51 7.92
CA THR A 36 -8.21 1.78 8.62
C THR A 36 -8.75 0.53 9.33
N ASP A 37 -9.56 0.72 10.34
CA ASP A 37 -10.26 -0.36 11.03
C ASP A 37 -11.22 -1.11 10.08
N PHE A 38 -11.75 -0.45 9.04
CA PHE A 38 -12.50 -1.09 7.96
C PHE A 38 -11.64 -2.15 7.23
N VAL A 39 -10.41 -1.82 6.87
CA VAL A 39 -9.46 -2.78 6.24
C VAL A 39 -9.17 -3.93 7.20
N VAL A 40 -8.87 -3.62 8.46
CA VAL A 40 -8.54 -4.64 9.48
C VAL A 40 -9.69 -5.61 9.71
N SER A 41 -10.94 -5.12 9.69
CA SER A 41 -12.13 -5.95 9.88
C SER A 41 -12.37 -7.00 8.80
N GLU A 42 -11.80 -6.79 7.61
CA GLU A 42 -11.91 -7.72 6.46
C GLU A 42 -10.77 -8.75 6.40
N ILE A 43 -9.77 -8.64 7.28
CA ILE A 43 -8.59 -9.51 7.25
C ILE A 43 -8.95 -10.89 7.79
N ILE A 44 -8.72 -11.92 6.99
CA ILE A 44 -8.92 -13.33 7.36
C ILE A 44 -7.65 -14.17 7.24
N GLN A 45 -6.63 -13.67 6.54
CA GLN A 45 -5.38 -14.39 6.32
C GLN A 45 -4.48 -14.35 7.57
N PRO A 46 -4.09 -15.51 8.15
CA PRO A 46 -3.28 -15.52 9.38
C PRO A 46 -1.97 -14.76 9.29
N ALA A 47 -1.30 -14.80 8.13
CA ALA A 47 -0.04 -14.08 7.92
C ALA A 47 -0.24 -12.56 7.97
N GLN A 48 -1.34 -12.05 7.39
CA GLN A 48 -1.70 -10.62 7.44
C GLN A 48 -2.06 -10.21 8.87
N ILE A 49 -2.85 -11.02 9.57
CA ILE A 49 -3.24 -10.74 10.97
C ILE A 49 -1.98 -10.59 11.84
N LYS A 50 -1.05 -11.55 11.75
CA LYS A 50 0.22 -11.51 12.49
C LYS A 50 1.05 -10.26 12.14
N ALA A 51 1.11 -9.87 10.86
CA ALA A 51 1.83 -8.69 10.41
C ALA A 51 1.21 -7.42 11.01
N ILE A 52 -0.10 -7.25 10.90
CA ILE A 52 -0.83 -6.10 11.50
C ILE A 52 -0.57 -6.01 13.00
N GLU A 53 -0.75 -7.11 13.73
CA GLU A 53 -0.52 -7.16 15.17
C GLU A 53 0.94 -6.82 15.53
N LYS A 54 1.91 -7.41 14.83
CA LYS A 54 3.34 -7.15 15.07
C LYS A 54 3.67 -5.66 14.92
N TYR A 55 3.33 -5.08 13.77
CA TYR A 55 3.74 -3.72 13.47
C TYR A 55 2.90 -2.65 14.18
N THR A 56 1.67 -2.96 14.57
CA THR A 56 0.88 -2.12 15.46
C THR A 56 1.48 -2.10 16.88
N LYS A 57 1.86 -3.26 17.43
CA LYS A 57 2.56 -3.35 18.74
C LYS A 57 3.89 -2.61 18.74
N LEU A 58 4.62 -2.64 17.63
CA LEU A 58 5.86 -1.90 17.43
C LEU A 58 5.66 -0.41 17.16
N LYS A 59 4.41 0.08 17.12
CA LYS A 59 4.04 1.46 16.79
C LYS A 59 4.58 1.92 15.42
N LYS A 60 4.69 0.99 14.49
CA LYS A 60 5.09 1.24 13.09
C LYS A 60 3.92 1.30 12.13
N LEU A 61 2.75 0.85 12.55
CA LEU A 61 1.50 0.89 11.79
C LEU A 61 0.37 1.39 12.67
N ASP A 62 -0.26 2.48 12.23
CA ASP A 62 -1.44 3.04 12.89
C ASP A 62 -2.72 2.46 12.29
N ILE A 63 -3.65 2.05 13.14
CA ILE A 63 -5.00 1.67 12.74
C ILE A 63 -5.93 2.84 13.05
N VAL A 64 -6.51 3.42 12.00
CA VAL A 64 -7.35 4.61 12.07
C VAL A 64 -8.80 4.22 12.22
N SER A 65 -9.47 4.79 13.21
CA SER A 65 -10.92 4.73 13.40
C SER A 65 -11.54 6.11 13.12
N PHE A 66 -12.81 6.14 12.76
CA PHE A 66 -13.50 7.34 12.31
C PHE A 66 -14.59 7.76 13.27
N SER A 67 -14.80 9.08 13.37
CA SER A 67 -15.96 9.65 14.07
C SER A 67 -17.25 9.40 13.25
N PHE A 68 -18.39 9.64 13.89
CA PHE A 68 -19.69 9.51 13.22
C PHE A 68 -19.79 10.43 11.99
N GLU A 69 -19.33 11.66 12.11
CA GLU A 69 -19.30 12.64 11.02
C GLU A 69 -18.43 12.18 9.86
N GLU A 70 -17.26 11.63 10.15
CA GLU A 70 -16.35 11.05 9.14
C GLU A 70 -16.97 9.85 8.42
N ILE A 71 -17.70 8.98 9.15
CA ILE A 71 -18.42 7.85 8.56
C ILE A 71 -19.51 8.33 7.59
N ILE A 72 -20.20 9.43 7.91
CA ILE A 72 -21.15 10.05 6.98
C ILE A 72 -20.45 10.49 5.70
N GLU A 73 -19.30 11.17 5.80
CA GLU A 73 -18.52 11.59 4.63
C GLU A 73 -18.04 10.42 3.80
N ILE A 74 -17.55 9.36 4.43
CA ILE A 74 -17.13 8.10 3.76
C ILE A 74 -18.31 7.46 3.03
N THR A 75 -19.48 7.42 3.65
CA THR A 75 -20.71 6.88 3.05
C THR A 75 -21.16 7.72 1.86
N ASP A 76 -21.01 9.04 1.92
CA ASP A 76 -21.32 9.95 0.81
C ASP A 76 -20.39 9.69 -0.39
N ILE A 77 -19.08 9.52 -0.16
CA ILE A 77 -18.13 9.12 -1.19
C ILE A 77 -18.55 7.78 -1.83
N HIS A 78 -18.89 6.81 -1.02
CA HIS A 78 -19.33 5.49 -1.49
C HIS A 78 -20.58 5.58 -2.36
N SER A 79 -21.58 6.37 -1.96
CA SER A 79 -22.84 6.52 -2.70
C SER A 79 -22.66 7.24 -4.05
N LYS A 80 -21.69 8.14 -4.16
CA LYS A 80 -21.39 8.92 -5.38
C LYS A 80 -20.38 8.24 -6.30
N ASN A 81 -19.74 7.16 -5.85
CA ASN A 81 -18.69 6.49 -6.60
C ASN A 81 -19.28 5.68 -7.76
N THR A 82 -18.77 5.91 -8.98
CA THR A 82 -19.19 5.22 -10.21
C THR A 82 -18.31 4.01 -10.56
N ASN A 83 -17.20 3.80 -9.86
CA ASN A 83 -16.24 2.72 -10.14
C ASN A 83 -16.42 1.50 -9.22
N ASN A 84 -17.51 1.41 -8.46
CA ASN A 84 -17.80 0.31 -7.53
C ASN A 84 -16.72 0.06 -6.46
N ALA A 85 -16.08 1.13 -5.96
CA ALA A 85 -15.25 1.03 -4.78
C ALA A 85 -16.10 0.62 -3.56
N SER A 86 -15.60 -0.32 -2.74
CA SER A 86 -16.27 -0.72 -1.51
C SER A 86 -16.29 0.39 -0.47
N ILE A 87 -17.08 0.23 0.59
CA ILE A 87 -17.02 1.17 1.72
C ILE A 87 -15.64 1.17 2.39
N THR A 88 -15.00 0.02 2.44
CA THR A 88 -13.62 -0.13 2.92
C THR A 88 -12.64 0.66 2.06
N ASP A 89 -12.74 0.55 0.73
CA ASP A 89 -11.93 1.35 -0.21
C ASP A 89 -12.17 2.85 -0.02
N CYS A 90 -13.43 3.26 0.17
CA CYS A 90 -13.78 4.65 0.43
C CYS A 90 -13.19 5.17 1.75
N SER A 91 -13.05 4.32 2.76
CA SER A 91 -12.45 4.69 4.05
C SER A 91 -10.97 5.08 3.91
N VAL A 92 -10.20 4.29 3.17
CA VAL A 92 -8.77 4.58 2.94
C VAL A 92 -8.56 5.73 1.97
N TRP A 93 -9.39 5.85 0.96
CA TRP A 93 -9.40 6.99 0.05
C TRP A 93 -9.70 8.30 0.80
N TYR A 94 -10.77 8.33 1.61
CA TYR A 94 -11.11 9.47 2.47
C TYR A 94 -9.94 9.87 3.36
N TYR A 95 -9.35 8.91 4.06
CA TYR A 95 -8.25 9.16 4.98
C TYR A 95 -7.00 9.68 4.27
N ALA A 96 -6.63 9.10 3.13
CA ALA A 96 -5.51 9.57 2.32
C ALA A 96 -5.74 11.01 1.83
N LYS A 97 -6.94 11.32 1.34
CA LYS A 97 -7.32 12.68 0.93
C LYS A 97 -7.23 13.68 2.08
N LYS A 98 -7.83 13.34 3.22
CA LYS A 98 -7.87 14.20 4.42
C LYS A 98 -6.50 14.53 4.97
N THR A 99 -5.57 13.57 4.93
CA THR A 99 -4.22 13.71 5.49
C THR A 99 -3.18 14.14 4.48
N GLY A 100 -3.52 14.23 3.19
CA GLY A 100 -2.54 14.43 2.12
C GLY A 100 -1.60 13.24 1.93
N GLY A 101 -1.98 12.05 2.44
CA GLY A 101 -1.20 10.83 2.34
C GLY A 101 -1.24 10.22 0.94
N ARG A 102 -0.31 9.28 0.71
CA ARG A 102 -0.27 8.44 -0.49
C ARG A 102 -1.01 7.14 -0.24
N LEU A 103 -1.96 6.82 -1.09
CA LEU A 103 -2.70 5.57 -1.04
C LEU A 103 -1.90 4.45 -1.71
N LEU A 104 -1.64 3.37 -0.98
CA LEU A 104 -1.00 2.17 -1.52
C LEU A 104 -2.07 1.14 -1.88
N THR A 105 -2.24 0.84 -3.16
CA THR A 105 -3.22 -0.14 -3.65
C THR A 105 -2.76 -0.84 -4.92
N GLY A 106 -3.14 -2.12 -5.03
CA GLY A 106 -3.06 -2.89 -6.27
C GLY A 106 -4.38 -2.85 -7.08
N ASP A 107 -5.45 -2.26 -6.54
CA ASP A 107 -6.75 -2.20 -7.20
C ASP A 107 -6.84 -1.02 -8.18
N GLY A 108 -7.04 -1.34 -9.47
CA GLY A 108 -7.14 -0.33 -10.53
C GLY A 108 -8.40 0.54 -10.45
N LYS A 109 -9.50 0.03 -9.88
CA LYS A 109 -10.75 0.79 -9.73
C LYS A 109 -10.63 1.83 -8.64
N LEU A 110 -10.10 1.43 -7.48
CA LEU A 110 -9.80 2.36 -6.39
C LEU A 110 -8.78 3.42 -6.82
N ARG A 111 -7.72 2.99 -7.52
CA ARG A 111 -6.72 3.91 -8.10
C ARG A 111 -7.39 5.00 -8.93
N LYS A 112 -8.21 4.60 -9.91
CA LYS A 112 -8.89 5.53 -10.80
C LYS A 112 -9.78 6.54 -10.06
N SER A 113 -10.51 6.08 -9.06
CA SER A 113 -11.39 6.93 -8.25
C SER A 113 -10.59 7.92 -7.40
N ALA A 114 -9.57 7.44 -6.71
CA ALA A 114 -8.75 8.26 -5.81
C ALA A 114 -7.89 9.28 -6.59
N GLU A 115 -7.27 8.88 -7.72
CA GLU A 115 -6.53 9.78 -8.59
C GLU A 115 -7.44 10.87 -9.19
N GLY A 116 -8.68 10.54 -9.56
CA GLY A 116 -9.69 11.50 -10.00
C GLY A 116 -10.06 12.53 -8.94
N ASP A 117 -9.84 12.23 -7.68
CA ASP A 117 -10.04 13.10 -6.52
C ASP A 117 -8.72 13.73 -5.99
N ASN A 118 -7.67 13.75 -6.83
CA ASN A 118 -6.34 14.30 -6.55
C ASN A 118 -5.58 13.61 -5.40
N VAL A 119 -5.89 12.36 -5.09
CA VAL A 119 -5.11 11.56 -4.14
C VAL A 119 -3.94 10.92 -4.87
N LYS A 120 -2.75 10.99 -4.29
CA LYS A 120 -1.58 10.28 -4.80
C LYS A 120 -1.77 8.79 -4.58
N VAL A 121 -1.65 8.00 -5.63
CA VAL A 121 -1.80 6.54 -5.56
C VAL A 121 -0.57 5.83 -6.11
N SER A 122 -0.14 4.79 -5.42
CA SER A 122 0.99 3.95 -5.83
C SER A 122 0.73 2.48 -5.52
N GLY A 123 1.49 1.61 -6.15
CA GLY A 123 1.44 0.16 -5.92
C GLY A 123 2.76 -0.36 -5.37
N ILE A 124 2.94 -1.67 -5.44
CA ILE A 124 4.11 -2.37 -4.89
C ILE A 124 5.43 -1.88 -5.50
N LEU A 125 5.45 -1.49 -6.79
CA LEU A 125 6.67 -1.01 -7.44
C LEU A 125 7.21 0.27 -6.82
N TYR A 126 6.34 1.16 -6.33
CA TYR A 126 6.75 2.34 -5.57
C TYR A 126 7.51 1.96 -4.30
N ILE A 127 7.12 0.87 -3.65
CA ILE A 127 7.81 0.36 -2.46
C ILE A 127 9.22 -0.10 -2.84
N PHE A 128 9.37 -0.90 -3.89
CA PHE A 128 10.67 -1.32 -4.39
C PHE A 128 11.57 -0.15 -4.74
N ASP A 129 11.05 0.84 -5.49
CA ASP A 129 11.81 2.03 -5.89
C ASP A 129 12.33 2.79 -4.66
N ASN A 130 11.48 2.98 -3.64
CA ASN A 130 11.89 3.65 -2.40
C ASN A 130 12.90 2.85 -1.57
N LEU A 131 12.73 1.52 -1.47
CA LEU A 131 13.69 0.67 -0.75
C LEU A 131 15.09 0.76 -1.37
N VAL A 132 15.18 0.83 -2.68
CA VAL A 132 16.44 1.01 -3.41
C VAL A 132 16.96 2.45 -3.23
N GLU A 133 16.10 3.45 -3.35
CA GLU A 133 16.47 4.87 -3.21
C GLU A 133 16.99 5.21 -1.81
N TYR A 134 16.39 4.65 -0.77
CA TYR A 134 16.83 4.80 0.61
C TYR A 134 17.96 3.84 1.02
N GLU A 135 18.52 3.09 0.06
CA GLU A 135 19.62 2.13 0.29
C GLU A 135 19.30 1.05 1.35
N ILE A 136 18.02 0.78 1.58
CA ILE A 136 17.54 -0.32 2.44
C ILE A 136 17.70 -1.65 1.71
N LEU A 137 17.53 -1.64 0.40
CA LEU A 137 17.64 -2.80 -0.46
C LEU A 137 18.64 -2.54 -1.59
N GLU A 138 19.64 -3.41 -1.71
CA GLU A 138 20.60 -3.35 -2.82
C GLU A 138 19.92 -3.62 -4.16
N LYS A 139 20.38 -2.97 -5.23
CA LYS A 139 19.78 -3.05 -6.58
C LYS A 139 19.67 -4.47 -7.11
N ASP A 140 20.75 -5.26 -7.03
CA ASP A 140 20.75 -6.65 -7.50
C ASP A 140 19.73 -7.50 -6.72
N LYS A 141 19.70 -7.33 -5.40
CA LYS A 141 18.72 -8.02 -4.55
C LYS A 141 17.29 -7.57 -4.87
N ALA A 142 17.07 -6.28 -5.12
CA ALA A 142 15.76 -5.77 -5.54
C ALA A 142 15.30 -6.40 -6.85
N ALA A 143 16.20 -6.53 -7.84
CA ALA A 143 15.92 -7.19 -9.10
C ALA A 143 15.52 -8.65 -8.90
N ASP A 144 16.27 -9.41 -8.11
CA ASP A 144 15.98 -10.82 -7.82
C ASP A 144 14.64 -11.00 -7.12
N LEU A 145 14.34 -10.16 -6.12
CA LEU A 145 13.08 -10.22 -5.39
C LEU A 145 11.88 -9.81 -6.25
N LEU A 146 12.06 -8.83 -7.13
CA LEU A 146 10.99 -8.43 -8.07
C LEU A 146 10.72 -9.54 -9.11
N GLU A 147 11.76 -10.19 -9.64
CA GLU A 147 11.60 -11.37 -10.51
C GLU A 147 10.82 -12.50 -9.79
N LYS A 148 11.18 -12.78 -8.54
CA LYS A 148 10.48 -13.77 -7.72
C LYS A 148 9.01 -13.38 -7.52
N LEU A 149 8.74 -12.12 -7.21
CA LEU A 149 7.38 -11.63 -7.00
C LEU A 149 6.54 -11.71 -8.30
N MET A 150 7.14 -11.44 -9.47
CA MET A 150 6.47 -11.60 -10.76
C MET A 150 6.00 -13.03 -11.05
N GLN A 151 6.68 -14.03 -10.49
CA GLN A 151 6.27 -15.44 -10.61
C GLN A 151 5.11 -15.78 -9.67
N ILE A 152 4.98 -15.08 -8.55
CA ILE A 152 3.95 -15.30 -7.53
C ILE A 152 2.69 -14.49 -7.86
N ASN A 153 2.87 -13.21 -8.23
CA ASN A 153 1.78 -12.28 -8.52
C ASN A 153 1.73 -11.93 -10.02
N MET A 154 0.89 -12.65 -10.77
CA MET A 154 0.71 -12.48 -12.21
C MET A 154 -0.01 -11.16 -12.59
N ARG A 155 -0.52 -10.40 -11.63
CA ARG A 155 -1.21 -9.13 -11.86
C ARG A 155 -0.28 -7.93 -11.93
N LEU A 156 1.01 -8.13 -11.63
CA LEU A 156 2.00 -7.06 -11.71
C LEU A 156 2.15 -6.56 -13.16
N PRO A 157 2.38 -5.25 -13.35
CA PRO A 157 2.62 -4.68 -14.68
C PRO A 157 3.99 -5.12 -15.20
N ARG A 158 4.01 -6.21 -15.95
CA ARG A 158 5.22 -6.92 -16.37
C ARG A 158 6.27 -6.00 -17.01
N GLY A 159 5.85 -5.15 -17.94
CA GLY A 159 6.76 -4.22 -18.60
C GLY A 159 7.43 -3.23 -17.66
N GLU A 160 6.72 -2.73 -16.66
CA GLU A 160 7.27 -1.83 -15.64
C GLU A 160 8.20 -2.55 -14.66
N CYS A 161 7.93 -3.83 -14.37
CA CYS A 161 8.83 -4.67 -13.59
C CYS A 161 10.14 -4.93 -14.34
N GLU A 162 10.06 -5.35 -15.61
CA GLU A 162 11.22 -5.65 -16.46
C GLU A 162 12.12 -4.41 -16.65
N LYS A 163 11.55 -3.22 -16.83
CA LYS A 163 12.31 -1.96 -16.89
C LYS A 163 13.14 -1.72 -15.62
N ARG A 164 12.57 -1.93 -14.45
CA ARG A 164 13.28 -1.74 -13.17
C ARG A 164 14.38 -2.76 -12.97
N ILE A 165 14.11 -4.03 -13.26
CA ILE A 165 15.09 -5.10 -13.18
C ILE A 165 16.29 -4.79 -14.05
N LEU A 166 16.05 -4.39 -15.32
CA LEU A 166 17.11 -4.01 -16.24
C LEU A 166 17.91 -2.80 -15.74
N LEU A 167 17.21 -1.77 -15.22
CA LEU A 167 17.85 -0.57 -14.67
C LEU A 167 18.76 -0.92 -13.48
N TRP A 168 18.27 -1.73 -12.55
CA TRP A 168 19.00 -2.07 -11.34
C TRP A 168 20.21 -2.99 -11.59
N ARG A 169 20.13 -3.87 -12.60
CA ARG A 169 21.24 -4.77 -12.96
C ARG A 169 22.34 -4.11 -13.82
N ASN A 170 22.05 -2.96 -14.42
CA ASN A 170 23.00 -2.25 -15.30
C ASN A 170 23.62 -1.00 -14.64
N CYS A 171 23.45 -0.81 -13.33
CA CYS A 171 23.99 0.34 -12.61
C CYS A 171 25.21 -0.01 -11.77
#